data_ab4354f21db6a9e255f79656723d6c31
#
_entry.id   ab4354f21db6a9e255f79656723d6c31
#
_cell.length_a   1.000
_cell.length_b   1.000
_cell.length_c   1.000
_cell.angle_alpha   90.00
_cell.angle_beta   90.00
_cell.angle_gamma   90.00
#
_symmetry.space_group_name_H-M   'P 1'
#
loop_
_entity.id
_entity.type
_entity.pdbx_description
1 polymer ?
#
loop_
_entity_poly.entity_id
_entity_poly.type
_entity_poly.pdbx_seq_one_letter_code
_entity_poly.pdbx_strand_id
1 'polypeptide(L)'
;MAIMDFGGVKEEVVLRKEFPMSKARRVLKKETIAVIGYGVQGPGQSLNMKDNGFNVIVGQSKKYIKDWNRAKKDGWIPGKTLFDIEEACERATVIEMLVTDAAHQKIWPMIKKNLKPGDALFFSHGFSIVYKDQTKLIPPDDIDVIMVAPKGSGTSLRRNFLMGEGINSSFAVHQDATGRARERCIALGIAIGSGYLF
;
A
#
# COMPACT_ATOMS: atom_id res chain seq x y z
N MET A 1 -5.81 -13.74 17.22
CA MET A 1 -4.47 -13.14 16.95
C MET A 1 -3.51 -13.75 17.95
N ALA A 2 -2.31 -14.08 17.51
CA ALA A 2 -1.27 -14.62 18.38
C ALA A 2 -0.66 -13.51 19.24
N ILE A 3 -0.23 -13.84 20.46
CA ILE A 3 0.59 -12.95 21.28
C ILE A 3 2.04 -13.41 21.10
N MET A 4 2.91 -12.50 20.71
CA MET A 4 4.36 -12.75 20.62
C MET A 4 5.11 -11.82 21.56
N ASP A 5 6.21 -12.34 22.14
CA ASP A 5 7.10 -11.56 23.00
C ASP A 5 8.27 -11.03 22.17
N PHE A 6 8.45 -9.72 22.20
CA PHE A 6 9.52 -8.99 21.51
C PHE A 6 10.48 -8.38 22.55
N GLY A 7 11.25 -9.25 23.23
CA GLY A 7 12.21 -8.81 24.22
C GLY A 7 11.57 -8.28 25.51
N GLY A 8 10.52 -8.94 26.00
CA GLY A 8 9.79 -8.58 27.20
C GLY A 8 8.52 -7.74 26.95
N VAL A 9 8.29 -7.30 25.73
CA VAL A 9 7.06 -6.60 25.31
C VAL A 9 6.15 -7.55 24.55
N LYS A 10 4.95 -7.79 25.05
CA LYS A 10 3.95 -8.64 24.40
C LYS A 10 3.09 -7.85 23.44
N GLU A 11 3.12 -8.26 22.17
CA GLU A 11 2.36 -7.63 21.10
C GLU A 11 1.38 -8.61 20.45
N GLU A 12 0.24 -8.09 20.01
CA GLU A 12 -0.68 -8.83 19.16
C GLU A 12 -0.13 -8.94 17.74
N VAL A 13 -0.04 -10.16 17.23
CA VAL A 13 0.49 -10.46 15.90
C VAL A 13 -0.55 -11.18 15.07
N VAL A 14 -0.70 -10.76 13.82
CA VAL A 14 -1.54 -11.43 12.84
C VAL A 14 -0.66 -12.38 12.00
N LEU A 15 -0.88 -13.68 12.16
CA LEU A 15 -0.19 -14.70 11.38
C LEU A 15 -0.96 -14.98 10.08
N ARG A 16 -0.23 -15.41 9.03
CA ARG A 16 -0.87 -15.79 7.74
C ARG A 16 -1.98 -16.83 7.89
N LYS A 17 -1.85 -17.78 8.83
CA LYS A 17 -2.88 -18.79 9.11
C LYS A 17 -4.15 -18.22 9.71
N GLU A 18 -4.06 -17.08 10.42
CA GLU A 18 -5.22 -16.40 11.04
C GLU A 18 -5.93 -15.46 10.07
N PHE A 19 -5.19 -14.99 9.05
CA PHE A 19 -5.75 -14.19 7.98
C PHE A 19 -5.28 -14.74 6.61
N PRO A 20 -5.89 -15.85 6.14
CA PRO A 20 -5.46 -16.52 4.92
C PRO A 20 -5.72 -15.66 3.68
N MET A 21 -4.98 -15.92 2.59
CA MET A 21 -5.10 -15.21 1.31
C MET A 21 -6.53 -15.18 0.76
N SER A 22 -7.31 -16.25 0.98
CA SER A 22 -8.73 -16.31 0.61
C SER A 22 -9.57 -15.24 1.31
N LYS A 23 -9.28 -14.95 2.58
CA LYS A 23 -9.91 -13.87 3.32
C LYS A 23 -9.47 -12.51 2.79
N ALA A 24 -8.18 -12.31 2.54
CA ALA A 24 -7.67 -11.07 1.94
C ALA A 24 -8.34 -10.78 0.58
N ARG A 25 -8.44 -11.78 -0.29
CA ARG A 25 -9.14 -11.64 -1.58
C ARG A 25 -10.61 -11.29 -1.44
N ARG A 26 -11.30 -11.80 -0.42
CA ARG A 26 -12.70 -11.46 -0.16
C ARG A 26 -12.85 -10.01 0.31
N VAL A 27 -11.98 -9.56 1.21
CA VAL A 27 -11.98 -8.20 1.74
C VAL A 27 -11.73 -7.18 0.63
N LEU A 28 -10.73 -7.44 -0.22
CA LEU A 28 -10.29 -6.52 -1.29
C LEU A 28 -10.95 -6.80 -2.65
N LYS A 29 -11.99 -7.65 -2.70
CA LYS A 29 -12.61 -8.11 -3.97
C LYS A 29 -13.09 -6.97 -4.87
N LYS A 30 -13.58 -5.88 -4.27
CA LYS A 30 -14.14 -4.73 -5.00
C LYS A 30 -13.17 -3.56 -5.10
N GLU A 31 -11.97 -3.71 -4.53
CA GLU A 31 -11.01 -2.64 -4.51
C GLU A 31 -10.20 -2.59 -5.82
N THR A 32 -9.92 -1.37 -6.26
CA THR A 32 -8.89 -1.07 -7.24
C THR A 32 -7.73 -0.41 -6.50
N ILE A 33 -6.59 -1.07 -6.44
CA ILE A 33 -5.43 -0.62 -5.68
C ILE A 33 -4.49 0.12 -6.63
N ALA A 34 -4.34 1.43 -6.46
CA ALA A 34 -3.38 2.24 -7.20
C ALA A 34 -2.09 2.40 -6.41
N VAL A 35 -1.02 1.83 -6.91
CA VAL A 35 0.33 2.04 -6.37
C VAL A 35 0.93 3.28 -6.99
N ILE A 36 1.06 4.35 -6.19
CA ILE A 36 1.58 5.64 -6.63
C ILE A 36 3.08 5.73 -6.38
N GLY A 37 3.83 5.67 -7.46
CA GLY A 37 5.30 5.63 -7.46
C GLY A 37 5.86 4.25 -7.74
N TYR A 38 6.85 4.19 -8.64
CA TYR A 38 7.50 2.95 -9.06
C TYR A 38 9.01 2.95 -8.75
N GLY A 39 9.36 3.54 -7.58
CA GLY A 39 10.73 3.65 -7.07
C GLY A 39 11.21 2.38 -6.36
N VAL A 40 11.43 2.46 -5.04
CA VAL A 40 11.98 1.34 -4.24
C VAL A 40 10.90 0.35 -3.81
N GLN A 41 9.80 0.82 -3.21
CA GLN A 41 8.73 -0.03 -2.67
C GLN A 41 7.70 -0.42 -3.75
N GLY A 42 7.37 0.50 -4.65
CA GLY A 42 6.32 0.31 -5.65
C GLY A 42 6.41 -1.00 -6.44
N PRO A 43 7.55 -1.34 -7.05
CA PRO A 43 7.70 -2.60 -7.77
C PRO A 43 7.45 -3.84 -6.91
N GLY A 44 8.02 -3.87 -5.70
CA GLY A 44 7.88 -5.03 -4.80
C GLY A 44 6.43 -5.26 -4.39
N GLN A 45 5.78 -4.23 -3.89
CA GLN A 45 4.40 -4.35 -3.41
C GLN A 45 3.41 -4.59 -4.55
N SER A 46 3.47 -3.81 -5.62
CA SER A 46 2.53 -3.94 -6.74
C SER A 46 2.62 -5.29 -7.45
N LEU A 47 3.83 -5.80 -7.70
CA LEU A 47 4.01 -7.11 -8.33
C LEU A 47 3.56 -8.26 -7.44
N ASN A 48 3.82 -8.19 -6.12
CA ASN A 48 3.36 -9.21 -5.20
C ASN A 48 1.82 -9.26 -5.14
N MET A 49 1.17 -8.11 -5.08
CA MET A 49 -0.30 -8.05 -5.13
C MET A 49 -0.86 -8.56 -6.45
N LYS A 50 -0.24 -8.19 -7.58
CA LYS A 50 -0.62 -8.67 -8.92
C LYS A 50 -0.51 -10.19 -9.01
N ASP A 51 0.60 -10.78 -8.57
CA ASP A 51 0.81 -12.23 -8.57
C ASP A 51 -0.17 -12.95 -7.63
N ASN A 52 -0.59 -12.31 -6.54
CA ASN A 52 -1.64 -12.80 -5.65
C ASN A 52 -3.07 -12.61 -6.22
N GLY A 53 -3.22 -12.04 -7.42
CA GLY A 53 -4.50 -11.93 -8.13
C GLY A 53 -5.39 -10.77 -7.70
N PHE A 54 -4.82 -9.70 -7.11
CA PHE A 54 -5.55 -8.49 -6.80
C PHE A 54 -5.63 -7.55 -8.01
N ASN A 55 -6.65 -6.70 -8.02
CA ASN A 55 -6.83 -5.67 -9.05
C ASN A 55 -5.93 -4.47 -8.73
N VAL A 56 -4.76 -4.44 -9.36
CA VAL A 56 -3.71 -3.45 -9.11
C VAL A 56 -3.43 -2.65 -10.37
N ILE A 57 -3.29 -1.35 -10.21
CA ILE A 57 -2.81 -0.41 -11.22
C ILE A 57 -1.63 0.38 -10.67
N VAL A 58 -0.81 0.92 -11.54
CA VAL A 58 0.35 1.75 -11.17
C VAL A 58 0.15 3.17 -11.67
N GLY A 59 0.31 4.12 -10.76
CA GLY A 59 0.37 5.55 -11.05
C GLY A 59 1.81 6.04 -11.01
N GLN A 60 2.37 6.39 -12.17
CA GLN A 60 3.75 6.86 -12.29
C GLN A 60 3.84 8.04 -13.25
N SER A 61 4.51 9.12 -12.83
CA SER A 61 4.71 10.25 -13.73
C SER A 61 5.74 9.94 -14.83
N LYS A 62 5.38 10.25 -16.07
CA LYS A 62 6.28 10.14 -17.25
C LYS A 62 7.52 11.02 -17.15
N LYS A 63 7.51 12.06 -16.28
CA LYS A 63 8.70 12.87 -15.99
C LYS A 63 9.85 12.03 -15.43
N TYR A 64 9.55 10.95 -14.73
CA TYR A 64 10.54 9.98 -14.22
C TYR A 64 10.63 8.79 -15.16
N ILE A 65 11.17 9.02 -16.34
CA ILE A 65 11.20 8.08 -17.47
C ILE A 65 11.83 6.72 -17.13
N LYS A 66 12.81 6.69 -16.23
CA LYS A 66 13.46 5.45 -15.77
C LYS A 66 12.44 4.53 -15.06
N ASP A 67 11.67 5.08 -14.11
CA ASP A 67 10.68 4.33 -13.34
C ASP A 67 9.48 3.96 -14.22
N TRP A 68 9.05 4.84 -15.12
CA TRP A 68 8.03 4.54 -16.12
C TRP A 68 8.42 3.37 -17.02
N ASN A 69 9.64 3.38 -17.55
CA ASN A 69 10.13 2.30 -18.41
C ASN A 69 10.36 1.00 -17.63
N ARG A 70 10.77 1.09 -16.36
CA ARG A 70 10.83 -0.07 -15.47
C ARG A 70 9.46 -0.70 -15.28
N ALA A 71 8.43 0.10 -15.00
CA ALA A 71 7.07 -0.40 -14.88
C ALA A 71 6.61 -1.14 -16.15
N LYS A 72 6.87 -0.58 -17.33
CA LYS A 72 6.58 -1.25 -18.61
C LYS A 72 7.31 -2.58 -18.74
N LYS A 73 8.62 -2.62 -18.40
CA LYS A 73 9.42 -3.85 -18.44
C LYS A 73 8.88 -4.93 -17.49
N ASP A 74 8.34 -4.52 -16.35
CA ASP A 74 7.73 -5.41 -15.35
C ASP A 74 6.28 -5.83 -15.73
N GLY A 75 5.83 -5.48 -16.95
CA GLY A 75 4.56 -5.92 -17.51
C GLY A 75 3.35 -5.06 -17.13
N TRP A 76 3.57 -3.80 -16.74
CA TRP A 76 2.49 -2.82 -16.61
C TRP A 76 2.21 -2.17 -17.96
N ILE A 77 0.95 -2.14 -18.37
CA ILE A 77 0.54 -1.74 -19.73
C ILE A 77 -0.01 -0.31 -19.70
N PRO A 78 0.64 0.65 -20.42
CA PRO A 78 0.12 2.02 -20.53
C PRO A 78 -1.34 2.06 -21.01
N GLY A 79 -2.17 2.85 -20.31
CA GLY A 79 -3.59 2.99 -20.59
C GLY A 79 -4.48 1.82 -20.15
N LYS A 80 -3.88 0.75 -19.55
CA LYS A 80 -4.64 -0.38 -18.97
C LYS A 80 -4.34 -0.60 -17.50
N THR A 81 -3.06 -0.70 -17.14
CA THR A 81 -2.59 -0.95 -15.77
C THR A 81 -1.45 -0.01 -15.33
N LEU A 82 -0.97 0.84 -16.25
CA LEU A 82 0.01 1.91 -15.99
C LEU A 82 -0.56 3.22 -16.48
N PHE A 83 -0.73 4.17 -15.58
CA PHE A 83 -1.33 5.47 -15.80
C PHE A 83 -0.43 6.60 -15.30
N ASP A 84 -0.74 7.84 -15.65
CA ASP A 84 -0.22 8.98 -14.90
C ASP A 84 -0.84 8.97 -13.49
N ILE A 85 -0.20 9.65 -12.54
CA ILE A 85 -0.59 9.59 -11.11
C ILE A 85 -2.06 9.98 -10.93
N GLU A 86 -2.49 11.08 -11.56
CA GLU A 86 -3.85 11.59 -11.42
C GLU A 86 -4.89 10.58 -11.92
N GLU A 87 -4.71 10.05 -13.12
CA GLU A 87 -5.61 9.08 -13.71
C GLU A 87 -5.67 7.78 -12.89
N ALA A 88 -4.54 7.35 -12.31
CA ALA A 88 -4.53 6.20 -11.41
C ALA A 88 -5.37 6.46 -10.14
N CYS A 89 -5.27 7.67 -9.56
CA CYS A 89 -6.07 8.04 -8.39
C CYS A 89 -7.57 8.11 -8.69
N GLU A 90 -7.97 8.64 -9.84
CA GLU A 90 -9.39 8.68 -10.26
C GLU A 90 -10.05 7.30 -10.33
N ARG A 91 -9.26 6.27 -10.68
CA ARG A 91 -9.70 4.89 -10.86
C ARG A 91 -9.67 4.05 -9.58
N ALA A 92 -8.96 4.52 -8.57
CA ALA A 92 -8.66 3.77 -7.35
C ALA A 92 -9.77 3.88 -6.32
N THR A 93 -9.81 2.88 -5.44
CA THR A 93 -10.51 2.88 -4.15
C THR A 93 -9.52 2.72 -2.99
N VAL A 94 -8.30 2.28 -3.29
CA VAL A 94 -7.16 2.26 -2.37
C VAL A 94 -5.99 2.96 -3.06
N ILE A 95 -5.47 4.03 -2.47
CA ILE A 95 -4.34 4.78 -3.00
C ILE A 95 -3.12 4.54 -2.12
N GLU A 96 -2.14 3.80 -2.63
CA GLU A 96 -0.87 3.52 -1.93
C GLU A 96 0.18 4.58 -2.28
N MET A 97 0.51 5.42 -1.31
CA MET A 97 1.49 6.51 -1.43
C MET A 97 2.93 5.97 -1.29
N LEU A 98 3.50 5.44 -2.37
CA LEU A 98 4.84 4.85 -2.37
C LEU A 98 5.91 5.70 -3.10
N VAL A 99 5.65 6.98 -3.29
CA VAL A 99 6.66 7.98 -3.64
C VAL A 99 7.49 8.37 -2.40
N THR A 100 8.56 9.13 -2.59
CA THR A 100 9.35 9.66 -1.46
C THR A 100 8.55 10.65 -0.63
N ASP A 101 8.82 10.73 0.69
CA ASP A 101 8.14 11.67 1.60
C ASP A 101 8.22 13.12 1.10
N ALA A 102 9.35 13.52 0.51
CA ALA A 102 9.51 14.85 -0.09
C ALA A 102 8.58 15.10 -1.30
N ALA A 103 8.11 14.06 -1.96
CA ALA A 103 7.16 14.17 -3.06
C ALA A 103 5.71 14.19 -2.57
N HIS A 104 5.41 13.65 -1.39
CA HIS A 104 4.06 13.59 -0.83
C HIS A 104 3.40 14.97 -0.84
N GLN A 105 4.04 15.99 -0.29
CA GLN A 105 3.50 17.34 -0.24
C GLN A 105 3.16 17.90 -1.63
N LYS A 106 4.02 17.62 -2.62
CA LYS A 106 3.84 18.15 -3.98
C LYS A 106 2.66 17.53 -4.72
N ILE A 107 2.43 16.23 -4.53
CA ILE A 107 1.36 15.50 -5.23
C ILE A 107 0.06 15.43 -4.43
N TRP A 108 0.10 15.77 -3.13
CA TRP A 108 -1.06 15.68 -2.24
C TRP A 108 -2.30 16.42 -2.74
N PRO A 109 -2.23 17.68 -3.23
CA PRO A 109 -3.42 18.39 -3.72
C PRO A 109 -4.12 17.62 -4.86
N MET A 110 -3.34 16.99 -5.74
CA MET A 110 -3.87 16.18 -6.84
C MET A 110 -4.53 14.89 -6.32
N ILE A 111 -3.89 14.22 -5.36
CA ILE A 111 -4.46 12.99 -4.78
C ILE A 111 -5.72 13.31 -4.00
N LYS A 112 -5.69 14.35 -3.15
CA LYS A 112 -6.81 14.73 -2.30
C LYS A 112 -8.08 14.99 -3.08
N LYS A 113 -8.00 15.65 -4.24
CA LYS A 113 -9.19 15.97 -5.07
C LYS A 113 -9.85 14.73 -5.68
N ASN A 114 -9.10 13.61 -5.79
CA ASN A 114 -9.58 12.37 -6.39
C ASN A 114 -10.05 11.33 -5.35
N LEU A 115 -9.82 11.60 -4.05
CA LEU A 115 -10.34 10.76 -2.97
C LEU A 115 -11.86 10.91 -2.86
N LYS A 116 -12.54 9.79 -2.66
CA LYS A 116 -13.99 9.69 -2.52
C LYS A 116 -14.33 9.13 -1.14
N PRO A 117 -15.50 9.46 -0.58
CA PRO A 117 -15.97 8.85 0.67
C PRO A 117 -15.86 7.32 0.64
N GLY A 118 -15.24 6.76 1.67
CA GLY A 118 -15.03 5.31 1.79
C GLY A 118 -13.76 4.76 1.13
N ASP A 119 -13.00 5.57 0.40
CA ASP A 119 -11.67 5.18 -0.11
C ASP A 119 -10.68 4.92 1.03
N ALA A 120 -9.55 4.33 0.70
CA ALA A 120 -8.44 4.17 1.64
C ALA A 120 -7.16 4.84 1.12
N LEU A 121 -6.53 5.61 1.98
CA LEU A 121 -5.20 6.16 1.78
C LEU A 121 -4.20 5.31 2.56
N PHE A 122 -3.25 4.71 1.84
CA PHE A 122 -2.29 3.76 2.38
C PHE A 122 -0.87 4.30 2.32
N PHE A 123 -0.09 4.03 3.37
CA PHE A 123 1.32 4.37 3.48
C PHE A 123 2.15 3.14 3.84
N SER A 124 3.43 3.14 3.47
CA SER A 124 4.42 2.21 4.00
C SER A 124 5.39 2.87 4.99
N HIS A 125 5.15 4.16 5.31
CA HIS A 125 5.89 4.95 6.28
C HIS A 125 4.97 6.05 6.85
N GLY A 126 4.93 6.18 8.17
CA GLY A 126 3.99 7.10 8.85
C GLY A 126 4.38 8.57 8.87
N PHE A 127 5.54 8.95 8.29
CA PHE A 127 6.12 10.29 8.40
C PHE A 127 5.12 11.41 8.05
N SER A 128 4.49 11.32 6.88
CA SER A 128 3.62 12.40 6.40
C SER A 128 2.37 12.61 7.26
N ILE A 129 1.88 11.57 7.92
CA ILE A 129 0.72 11.65 8.82
C ILE A 129 1.15 12.16 10.21
N VAL A 130 2.28 11.66 10.73
CA VAL A 130 2.81 12.09 12.04
C VAL A 130 3.18 13.59 12.02
N TYR A 131 3.79 14.06 10.94
CA TYR A 131 4.22 15.44 10.75
C TYR A 131 3.28 16.25 9.85
N LYS A 132 1.97 15.99 9.92
CA LYS A 132 0.96 16.61 9.03
C LYS A 132 0.97 18.14 9.03
N ASP A 133 1.35 18.77 10.14
CA ASP A 133 1.46 20.24 10.24
C ASP A 133 2.59 20.79 9.35
N GLN A 134 3.64 20.00 9.11
CA GLN A 134 4.77 20.35 8.26
C GLN A 134 4.53 19.91 6.81
N THR A 135 4.04 18.70 6.62
CA THR A 135 3.81 18.10 5.30
C THR A 135 2.56 18.64 4.61
N LYS A 136 1.64 19.23 5.38
CA LYS A 136 0.32 19.68 4.93
C LYS A 136 -0.55 18.56 4.35
N LEU A 137 -0.18 17.28 4.64
CA LEU A 137 -0.95 16.12 4.24
C LEU A 137 -2.03 15.85 5.29
N ILE A 138 -3.19 16.45 5.06
CA ILE A 138 -4.38 16.34 5.92
C ILE A 138 -5.46 15.58 5.16
N PRO A 139 -5.65 14.27 5.45
CA PRO A 139 -6.69 13.47 4.80
C PRO A 139 -8.09 14.00 5.10
N PRO A 140 -9.07 13.80 4.21
CA PRO A 140 -10.49 13.98 4.52
C PRO A 140 -10.95 13.02 5.62
N ASP A 141 -11.98 13.41 6.39
CA ASP A 141 -12.47 12.61 7.53
C ASP A 141 -13.32 11.39 7.10
N ASP A 142 -13.71 11.33 5.83
CA ASP A 142 -14.60 10.31 5.27
C ASP A 142 -13.88 9.15 4.55
N ILE A 143 -12.56 9.04 4.71
CA ILE A 143 -11.74 7.95 4.16
C ILE A 143 -11.02 7.16 5.26
N ASP A 144 -10.59 5.93 4.95
CA ASP A 144 -9.67 5.19 5.81
C ASP A 144 -8.23 5.69 5.60
N VAL A 145 -7.45 5.78 6.68
CA VAL A 145 -6.01 6.06 6.61
C VAL A 145 -5.26 4.95 7.32
N ILE A 146 -4.48 4.19 6.57
CA ILE A 146 -3.86 2.94 7.02
C ILE A 146 -2.39 2.87 6.61
N MET A 147 -1.64 2.04 7.32
CA MET A 147 -0.22 1.81 7.04
C MET A 147 0.12 0.32 7.13
N VAL A 148 0.90 -0.16 6.17
CA VAL A 148 1.68 -1.40 6.31
C VAL A 148 3.13 -1.09 5.95
N ALA A 149 4.02 -1.28 6.92
CA ALA A 149 5.44 -0.95 6.80
C ALA A 149 6.31 -2.23 6.82
N PRO A 150 6.64 -2.79 5.65
CA PRO A 150 7.56 -3.91 5.55
C PRO A 150 8.93 -3.58 6.17
N LYS A 151 9.48 -4.51 6.97
CA LYS A 151 10.79 -4.33 7.62
C LYS A 151 11.93 -4.69 6.65
N GLY A 152 11.89 -4.11 5.45
CA GLY A 152 12.89 -4.31 4.42
C GLY A 152 12.61 -3.50 3.16
N SER A 153 13.59 -3.48 2.24
CA SER A 153 13.44 -2.83 0.94
C SER A 153 12.40 -3.54 0.06
N GLY A 154 11.82 -2.81 -0.89
CA GLY A 154 10.91 -3.42 -1.87
C GLY A 154 11.56 -4.53 -2.68
N THR A 155 12.85 -4.47 -2.93
CA THR A 155 13.62 -5.54 -3.58
C THR A 155 13.69 -6.80 -2.72
N SER A 156 13.94 -6.64 -1.41
CA SER A 156 13.95 -7.77 -0.46
C SER A 156 12.55 -8.35 -0.28
N LEU A 157 11.52 -7.51 -0.21
CA LEU A 157 10.13 -7.94 -0.15
C LEU A 157 9.77 -8.81 -1.35
N ARG A 158 10.13 -8.37 -2.57
CA ARG A 158 9.87 -9.12 -3.81
C ARG A 158 10.64 -10.43 -3.85
N ARG A 159 11.93 -10.41 -3.51
CA ARG A 159 12.78 -11.61 -3.50
C ARG A 159 12.24 -12.67 -2.55
N ASN A 160 11.93 -12.31 -1.30
CA ASN A 160 11.42 -13.26 -0.31
C ASN A 160 10.05 -13.80 -0.71
N PHE A 161 9.19 -12.96 -1.29
CA PHE A 161 7.90 -13.39 -1.83
C PHE A 161 8.06 -14.49 -2.90
N LEU A 162 8.98 -14.31 -3.84
CA LEU A 162 9.26 -15.29 -4.90
C LEU A 162 9.84 -16.60 -4.38
N MET A 163 10.50 -16.58 -3.20
CA MET A 163 10.98 -17.78 -2.50
C MET A 163 9.89 -18.45 -1.64
N GLY A 164 8.66 -17.94 -1.63
CA GLY A 164 7.58 -18.44 -0.78
C GLY A 164 7.63 -17.94 0.67
N GLU A 165 8.59 -17.08 0.97
CA GLU A 165 8.77 -16.44 2.28
C GLU A 165 8.01 -15.12 2.37
N GLY A 166 8.29 -14.32 3.39
CA GLY A 166 7.74 -12.98 3.54
C GLY A 166 8.67 -12.09 4.36
N ILE A 167 8.37 -10.79 4.37
CA ILE A 167 8.99 -9.84 5.29
C ILE A 167 7.94 -9.42 6.31
N ASN A 168 8.30 -9.50 7.59
CA ASN A 168 7.41 -9.05 8.65
C ASN A 168 7.16 -7.55 8.52
N SER A 169 5.96 -7.12 8.83
CA SER A 169 5.53 -5.73 8.64
C SER A 169 4.81 -5.22 9.88
N SER A 170 5.06 -3.98 10.24
CA SER A 170 4.16 -3.28 11.16
C SER A 170 2.92 -2.84 10.40
N PHE A 171 1.78 -2.77 11.09
CA PHE A 171 0.57 -2.17 10.54
C PHE A 171 -0.06 -1.19 11.54
N ALA A 172 -0.75 -0.19 11.02
CA ALA A 172 -1.46 0.78 11.84
C ALA A 172 -2.71 1.30 11.13
N VAL A 173 -3.70 1.66 11.92
CA VAL A 173 -4.89 2.40 11.47
C VAL A 173 -4.84 3.78 12.12
N HIS A 174 -4.72 4.82 11.31
CA HIS A 174 -4.77 6.20 11.78
C HIS A 174 -6.20 6.72 11.81
N GLN A 175 -7.01 6.36 10.80
CA GLN A 175 -8.40 6.77 10.65
C GLN A 175 -9.23 5.61 10.10
N ASP A 176 -10.38 5.37 10.71
CA ASP A 176 -11.34 4.33 10.31
C ASP A 176 -12.72 4.96 10.06
N ALA A 177 -12.90 5.51 8.88
CA ALA A 177 -14.15 6.15 8.47
C ALA A 177 -15.21 5.12 8.05
N THR A 178 -14.75 3.95 7.57
CA THR A 178 -15.65 2.91 7.05
C THR A 178 -16.04 1.83 8.08
N GLY A 179 -15.39 1.79 9.25
CA GLY A 179 -15.46 0.68 10.19
C GLY A 179 -14.74 -0.59 9.70
N ARG A 180 -13.97 -0.50 8.60
CA ARG A 180 -13.28 -1.62 7.95
C ARG A 180 -11.79 -1.40 7.78
N ALA A 181 -11.25 -0.26 8.22
CA ALA A 181 -9.87 0.12 7.98
C ALA A 181 -8.88 -0.95 8.47
N ARG A 182 -9.11 -1.52 9.67
CA ARG A 182 -8.24 -2.58 10.22
C ARG A 182 -8.24 -3.84 9.35
N GLU A 183 -9.39 -4.28 8.88
CA GLU A 183 -9.50 -5.47 8.03
C GLU A 183 -8.86 -5.24 6.65
N ARG A 184 -9.08 -4.06 6.05
CA ARG A 184 -8.43 -3.63 4.80
C ARG A 184 -6.91 -3.58 4.95
N CYS A 185 -6.42 -3.00 6.05
CA CYS A 185 -5.00 -2.89 6.36
C CYS A 185 -4.31 -4.26 6.44
N ILE A 186 -4.88 -5.19 7.22
CA ILE A 186 -4.37 -6.55 7.33
C ILE A 186 -4.42 -7.26 5.98
N ALA A 187 -5.53 -7.14 5.23
CA ALA A 187 -5.67 -7.74 3.91
C ALA A 187 -4.60 -7.24 2.93
N LEU A 188 -4.29 -5.96 2.92
CA LEU A 188 -3.21 -5.37 2.12
C LEU A 188 -1.83 -5.89 2.56
N GLY A 189 -1.58 -6.01 3.88
CA GLY A 189 -0.36 -6.61 4.39
C GLY A 189 -0.15 -8.05 3.91
N ILE A 190 -1.20 -8.85 3.91
CA ILE A 190 -1.16 -10.23 3.35
C ILE A 190 -0.96 -10.18 1.82
N ALA A 191 -1.63 -9.25 1.13
CA ALA A 191 -1.57 -9.11 -0.32
C ALA A 191 -0.16 -8.75 -0.83
N ILE A 192 0.57 -7.90 -0.11
CA ILE A 192 1.97 -7.55 -0.44
C ILE A 192 2.98 -8.63 -0.03
N GLY A 193 2.56 -9.68 0.67
CA GLY A 193 3.40 -10.82 1.04
C GLY A 193 4.11 -10.68 2.39
N SER A 194 3.50 -9.99 3.36
CA SER A 194 4.05 -9.96 4.73
C SER A 194 4.13 -11.35 5.35
N GLY A 195 5.17 -11.60 6.15
CA GLY A 195 5.35 -12.83 6.91
C GLY A 195 4.33 -12.91 8.05
N TYR A 196 4.38 -11.92 8.95
CA TYR A 196 3.34 -11.60 9.92
C TYR A 196 3.22 -10.07 10.08
N LEU A 197 2.12 -9.64 10.68
CA LEU A 197 1.81 -8.23 10.91
C LEU A 197 1.72 -7.95 12.41
N PHE A 198 2.33 -6.87 12.87
CA PHE A 198 2.37 -6.43 14.26
C PHE A 198 2.27 -4.93 14.40
#